data_d62871e3aef071c874f1a49f2438cfc1
#
_entry.id   d62871e3aef071c874f1a49f2438cfc1
#
_cell.length_a   1.000
_cell.length_b   1.000
_cell.length_c   1.000
_cell.angle_alpha   90.00
_cell.angle_beta   90.00
_cell.angle_gamma   90.00
#
_symmetry.space_group_name_H-M   'P 1'
#
loop_
_entity.id
_entity.type
_entity.pdbx_description
1 polymer ?
#
loop_
_entity_poly.entity_id
_entity_poly.type
_entity_poly.pdbx_seq_one_letter_code
_entity_poly.pdbx_strand_id
1 'polypeptide(L)'
;MALDKGTCLRYYKRKDIQEALVEHAGNKEIGIRYGDSFGKRPDILTYPKEVLELALKGATSFHCSEELWDNPLDLSGTSGKKELDGLRKGWDLVLDIDCKFIDYSKICADLIVKFLKKCELKDVSVKFSGNK
;
A
#
# COMPACT_ATOMS: atom_id res chain seq x y z
N MET A 1 1.18 18.33 6.63
CA MET A 1 1.69 18.24 8.03
C MET A 1 2.18 16.81 8.25
N ALA A 2 3.46 16.61 8.53
CA ALA A 2 3.97 15.28 8.81
C ALA A 2 3.42 14.80 10.18
N LEU A 3 3.00 13.53 10.24
CA LEU A 3 2.59 12.90 11.49
C LEU A 3 3.79 12.83 12.44
N ASP A 4 3.55 13.10 13.72
CA ASP A 4 4.61 12.96 14.73
C ASP A 4 4.99 11.48 14.89
N LYS A 5 6.27 11.24 15.22
CA LYS A 5 6.83 9.89 15.35
C LYS A 5 6.10 9.04 16.39
N GLY A 6 5.63 9.65 17.47
CA GLY A 6 4.90 8.93 18.52
C GLY A 6 3.55 8.43 18.05
N THR A 7 2.85 9.22 17.24
CA THR A 7 1.57 8.81 16.63
C THR A 7 1.78 7.69 15.63
N CYS A 8 2.79 7.78 14.75
CA CYS A 8 3.16 6.71 13.82
C CYS A 8 3.48 5.41 14.58
N LEU A 9 4.29 5.51 15.61
CA LEU A 9 4.68 4.33 16.39
C LEU A 9 3.49 3.68 17.10
N ARG A 10 2.60 4.46 17.72
CA ARG A 10 1.37 3.92 18.34
C ARG A 10 0.50 3.19 17.32
N TYR A 11 0.36 3.71 16.12
CA TYR A 11 -0.41 3.09 15.05
C TYR A 11 0.22 1.77 14.58
N TYR A 12 1.50 1.77 14.22
CA TYR A 12 2.21 0.60 13.71
C TYR A 12 2.57 -0.45 14.78
N LYS A 13 2.41 -0.14 16.07
CA LYS A 13 2.50 -1.12 17.17
C LYS A 13 1.30 -2.08 17.21
N ARG A 14 0.19 -1.73 16.57
CA ARG A 14 -1.02 -2.55 16.51
C ARG A 14 -0.78 -3.77 15.63
N LYS A 15 -1.08 -4.96 16.17
CA LYS A 15 -0.89 -6.23 15.46
C LYS A 15 -1.79 -6.34 14.23
N ASP A 16 -3.05 -5.92 14.33
CA ASP A 16 -4.00 -5.91 13.22
C ASP A 16 -3.50 -5.06 12.03
N ILE A 17 -2.85 -3.92 12.30
CA ILE A 17 -2.24 -3.08 11.27
C ILE A 17 -1.02 -3.75 10.64
N GLN A 18 -0.17 -4.38 11.46
CA GLN A 18 1.01 -5.10 10.97
C GLN A 18 0.62 -6.26 10.04
N GLU A 19 -0.37 -7.05 10.44
CA GLU A 19 -0.89 -8.18 9.67
C GLU A 19 -1.54 -7.70 8.35
N ALA A 20 -2.38 -6.68 8.41
CA ALA A 20 -3.04 -6.12 7.22
C ALA A 20 -2.03 -5.53 6.21
N LEU A 21 -0.97 -4.87 6.69
CA LEU A 21 0.07 -4.33 5.81
C LEU A 21 0.84 -5.43 5.10
N VAL A 22 1.20 -6.50 5.80
CA VAL A 22 1.92 -7.63 5.20
C VAL A 22 1.04 -8.40 4.23
N GLU A 23 -0.22 -8.64 4.57
CA GLU A 23 -1.19 -9.28 3.68
C GLU A 23 -1.33 -8.49 2.37
N HIS A 24 -1.47 -7.16 2.47
CA HIS A 24 -1.61 -6.29 1.30
C HIS A 24 -0.30 -6.13 0.49
N ALA A 25 0.86 -6.35 1.11
CA ALA A 25 2.18 -6.21 0.50
C ALA A 25 2.57 -7.38 -0.42
N GLY A 26 1.83 -8.48 -0.39
CA GLY A 26 2.16 -9.70 -1.15
C GLY A 26 2.40 -9.44 -2.64
N ASN A 27 3.56 -9.87 -3.15
CA ASN A 27 3.97 -9.70 -4.55
C ASN A 27 4.06 -8.24 -5.05
N LYS A 28 4.19 -7.27 -4.12
CA LYS A 28 4.27 -5.84 -4.45
C LYS A 28 5.61 -5.25 -4.02
N GLU A 29 6.06 -4.28 -4.76
CA GLU A 29 7.18 -3.45 -4.33
C GLU A 29 6.69 -2.49 -3.25
N ILE A 30 7.45 -2.38 -2.17
CA ILE A 30 7.13 -1.55 -1.02
C ILE A 30 8.06 -0.35 -0.95
N GLY A 31 7.48 0.82 -0.89
CA GLY A 31 8.17 2.06 -0.58
C GLY A 31 7.95 2.47 0.87
N ILE A 32 9.00 2.47 1.67
CA ILE A 32 8.95 2.88 3.07
C ILE A 32 9.35 4.35 3.16
N ARG A 33 8.49 5.19 3.71
CA ARG A 33 8.74 6.62 3.81
C ARG A 33 9.22 7.01 5.19
N TYR A 34 10.23 7.86 5.23
CA TYR A 34 10.81 8.46 6.43
C TYR A 34 10.70 9.99 6.33
N GLY A 35 9.60 10.56 6.85
CA GLY A 35 9.30 11.97 6.65
C GLY A 35 9.06 12.31 5.17
N ASP A 36 9.95 13.10 4.58
CA ASP A 36 9.83 13.57 3.19
C ASP A 36 10.59 12.70 2.17
N SER A 37 11.32 11.68 2.61
CA SER A 37 12.14 10.82 1.75
C SER A 37 11.69 9.36 1.81
N PHE A 38 11.89 8.64 0.69
CA PHE A 38 11.78 7.19 0.67
C PHE A 38 13.10 6.53 1.06
N GLY A 39 13.01 5.38 1.73
CA GLY A 39 14.13 4.50 2.00
C GLY A 39 14.62 3.79 0.74
N LYS A 40 15.37 2.70 0.94
CA LYS A 40 15.84 1.85 -0.15
C LYS A 40 14.66 1.35 -0.99
N ARG A 41 14.84 1.31 -2.30
CA ARG A 41 13.91 0.73 -3.27
C ARG A 41 14.67 -0.08 -4.33
N PRO A 42 14.15 -1.21 -4.82
CA PRO A 42 12.90 -1.87 -4.37
C PRO A 42 13.06 -2.49 -2.97
N ASP A 43 11.96 -2.65 -2.27
CA ASP A 43 11.89 -3.33 -0.97
C ASP A 43 10.61 -4.18 -0.87
N ILE A 44 10.56 -5.07 0.09
CA ILE A 44 9.44 -5.97 0.36
C ILE A 44 9.08 -5.94 1.84
N LEU A 45 7.88 -6.38 2.18
CA LEU A 45 7.41 -6.55 3.54
C LEU A 45 6.88 -7.98 3.69
N THR A 46 7.54 -8.79 4.51
CA THR A 46 7.26 -10.23 4.61
C THR A 46 6.65 -10.60 5.96
N TYR A 47 7.11 -9.98 7.04
CA TYR A 47 6.69 -10.35 8.39
C TYR A 47 6.09 -9.17 9.14
N PRO A 48 5.00 -9.37 9.91
CA PRO A 48 4.36 -8.30 10.68
C PRO A 48 5.31 -7.52 11.60
N LYS A 49 6.28 -8.20 12.22
CA LYS A 49 7.28 -7.56 13.09
C LYS A 49 8.14 -6.51 12.39
N GLU A 50 8.38 -6.65 11.09
CA GLU A 50 9.17 -5.69 10.30
C GLU A 50 8.52 -4.31 10.29
N VAL A 51 7.19 -4.24 10.28
CA VAL A 51 6.46 -2.97 10.35
C VAL A 51 6.82 -2.20 11.62
N LEU A 52 6.85 -2.88 12.76
CA LEU A 52 7.23 -2.25 14.02
C LEU A 52 8.70 -1.87 14.05
N GLU A 53 9.59 -2.74 13.56
CA GLU A 53 11.03 -2.47 13.48
C GLU A 53 11.32 -1.22 12.62
N LEU A 54 10.65 -1.10 11.48
CA LEU A 54 10.77 0.06 10.58
C LEU A 54 10.17 1.32 11.20
N ALA A 55 9.05 1.21 11.90
CA ALA A 55 8.46 2.33 12.63
C ALA A 55 9.38 2.83 13.76
N LEU A 56 10.05 1.93 14.47
CA LEU A 56 11.07 2.28 15.47
C LEU A 56 12.26 3.01 14.85
N LYS A 57 12.64 2.66 13.60
CA LYS A 57 13.66 3.37 12.82
C LYS A 57 13.16 4.70 12.26
N GLY A 58 11.90 5.04 12.46
CA GLY A 58 11.30 6.32 12.07
C GLY A 58 10.47 6.29 10.79
N ALA A 59 10.05 5.12 10.31
CA ALA A 59 9.11 5.04 9.19
C ALA A 59 7.79 5.75 9.54
N THR A 60 7.32 6.57 8.62
CA THR A 60 6.10 7.39 8.76
C THR A 60 4.94 6.85 7.94
N SER A 61 5.21 6.17 6.83
CA SER A 61 4.19 5.50 6.02
C SER A 61 4.79 4.38 5.17
N PHE A 62 3.92 3.44 4.80
CA PHE A 62 4.21 2.32 3.92
C PHE A 62 3.37 2.48 2.65
N HIS A 63 4.00 2.38 1.50
CA HIS A 63 3.39 2.48 0.18
C HIS A 63 3.66 1.19 -0.57
N CYS A 64 2.70 0.72 -1.34
CA CYS A 64 2.89 -0.45 -2.20
C CYS A 64 2.53 -0.08 -3.64
N SER A 65 3.16 -0.78 -4.58
CA SER A 65 2.78 -0.68 -5.99
C SER A 65 1.38 -1.25 -6.20
N GLU A 66 0.66 -0.73 -7.20
CA GLU A 66 -0.52 -1.37 -7.75
C GLU A 66 -0.15 -2.56 -8.66
N GLU A 67 1.09 -2.58 -9.13
CA GLU A 67 1.63 -3.67 -9.92
C GLU A 67 1.98 -4.87 -9.05
N LEU A 68 1.71 -6.06 -9.58
CA LEU A 68 2.07 -7.34 -8.99
C LEU A 68 3.29 -7.89 -9.72
N TRP A 69 4.30 -8.32 -8.97
CA TRP A 69 5.58 -8.77 -9.49
C TRP A 69 5.84 -10.23 -9.14
N ASP A 70 6.62 -10.94 -9.95
CA ASP A 70 7.12 -12.27 -9.60
C ASP A 70 8.01 -12.21 -8.35
N ASN A 71 9.01 -11.34 -8.40
CA ASN A 71 9.83 -10.97 -7.26
C ASN A 71 10.14 -9.47 -7.34
N PRO A 72 9.57 -8.64 -6.45
CA PRO A 72 9.80 -7.20 -6.47
C PRO A 72 11.26 -6.78 -6.36
N LEU A 73 12.11 -7.59 -5.71
CA LEU A 73 13.53 -7.28 -5.54
C LEU A 73 14.33 -7.32 -6.85
N ASP A 74 13.85 -8.04 -7.85
CA ASP A 74 14.51 -8.13 -9.16
C ASP A 74 14.38 -6.83 -9.96
N LEU A 75 13.50 -5.91 -9.54
CA LEU A 75 13.37 -4.58 -10.14
C LEU A 75 14.67 -3.76 -10.06
N SER A 76 15.55 -4.05 -9.12
CA SER A 76 16.81 -3.32 -8.94
C SER A 76 17.79 -3.52 -10.10
N GLY A 77 17.66 -4.58 -10.86
CA GLY A 77 18.54 -4.93 -11.99
C GLY A 77 17.97 -4.59 -13.36
N THR A 78 16.72 -4.15 -13.43
CA THR A 78 16.04 -3.94 -14.71
C THR A 78 16.34 -2.56 -15.28
N SER A 79 16.73 -2.53 -16.56
CA SER A 79 17.08 -1.29 -17.28
C SER A 79 16.11 -0.93 -18.39
N GLY A 80 15.14 -1.80 -18.72
CA GLY A 80 14.26 -1.61 -19.86
C GLY A 80 12.82 -2.06 -19.64
N LYS A 81 11.89 -1.42 -20.39
CA LYS A 81 10.46 -1.73 -20.31
C LYS A 81 10.16 -3.22 -20.56
N LYS A 82 10.83 -3.85 -21.51
CA LYS A 82 10.63 -5.26 -21.87
C LYS A 82 10.99 -6.21 -20.71
N GLU A 83 12.04 -5.89 -19.96
CA GLU A 83 12.44 -6.66 -18.78
C GLU A 83 11.42 -6.48 -17.65
N LEU A 84 10.98 -5.24 -17.40
CA LEU A 84 9.93 -4.95 -16.44
C LEU A 84 8.63 -5.68 -16.77
N ASP A 85 8.22 -5.68 -18.04
CA ASP A 85 7.01 -6.39 -18.49
C ASP A 85 7.14 -7.92 -18.30
N GLY A 86 8.34 -8.46 -18.36
CA GLY A 86 8.61 -9.88 -18.09
C GLY A 86 8.51 -10.27 -16.62
N LEU A 87 8.74 -9.33 -15.69
CA LEU A 87 8.63 -9.57 -14.25
C LEU A 87 7.23 -9.29 -13.70
N ARG A 88 6.40 -8.59 -14.47
CA ARG A 88 5.07 -8.18 -14.04
C ARG A 88 4.06 -9.30 -14.20
N LYS A 89 3.34 -9.63 -13.12
CA LYS A 89 2.22 -10.59 -13.11
C LYS A 89 0.88 -9.96 -13.44
N GLY A 90 0.69 -8.70 -13.11
CA GLY A 90 -0.59 -8.02 -13.28
C GLY A 90 -0.66 -6.71 -12.50
N TRP A 91 -1.88 -6.25 -12.31
CA TRP A 91 -2.19 -5.03 -11.55
C TRP A 91 -3.41 -5.24 -10.66
N ASP A 92 -3.43 -4.57 -9.52
CA ASP A 92 -4.67 -4.30 -8.81
C ASP A 92 -5.47 -3.22 -9.53
N LEU A 93 -6.77 -3.33 -9.53
CA LEU A 93 -7.64 -2.23 -9.92
C LEU A 93 -7.74 -1.24 -8.76
N VAL A 94 -7.12 -0.10 -8.90
CA VAL A 94 -7.20 0.99 -7.92
C VAL A 94 -8.13 2.08 -8.43
N LEU A 95 -9.17 2.39 -7.65
CA LEU A 95 -10.10 3.47 -7.94
C LEU A 95 -9.90 4.56 -6.90
N ASP A 96 -9.40 5.71 -7.34
CA ASP A 96 -9.20 6.89 -6.49
C ASP A 96 -10.45 7.78 -6.54
N ILE A 97 -11.04 8.02 -5.36
CA ILE A 97 -12.23 8.85 -5.21
C ILE A 97 -11.78 10.19 -4.63
N ASP A 98 -11.52 11.14 -5.51
CA ASP A 98 -11.13 12.50 -5.13
C ASP A 98 -12.37 13.40 -5.03
N CYS A 99 -12.79 13.65 -3.79
CA CYS A 99 -13.92 14.51 -3.51
C CYS A 99 -13.67 15.33 -2.23
N LYS A 100 -13.96 16.65 -2.32
CA LYS A 100 -13.82 17.57 -1.19
C LYS A 100 -14.70 17.19 0.01
N PHE A 101 -15.83 16.52 -0.22
CA PHE A 101 -16.80 16.15 0.82
C PHE A 101 -16.73 14.66 1.11
N ILE A 102 -16.22 14.30 2.27
CA ILE A 102 -15.99 12.92 2.69
C ILE A 102 -17.26 12.05 2.64
N ASP A 103 -18.42 12.62 2.95
CA ASP A 103 -19.67 11.86 2.94
C ASP A 103 -20.09 11.43 1.53
N TYR A 104 -19.83 12.27 0.52
CA TYR A 104 -20.02 11.87 -0.89
C TYR A 104 -19.02 10.82 -1.32
N SER A 105 -17.77 10.92 -0.88
CA SER A 105 -16.77 9.88 -1.14
C SER A 105 -17.18 8.53 -0.57
N LYS A 106 -17.74 8.50 0.64
CA LYS A 106 -18.25 7.27 1.28
C LYS A 106 -19.41 6.67 0.48
N ILE A 107 -20.38 7.49 0.05
CA ILE A 107 -21.51 7.04 -0.77
C ILE A 107 -21.00 6.47 -2.10
N CYS A 108 -20.06 7.16 -2.75
CA CYS A 108 -19.47 6.72 -4.00
C CYS A 108 -18.74 5.37 -3.81
N ALA A 109 -17.92 5.24 -2.77
CA ALA A 109 -17.21 4.01 -2.44
C ALA A 109 -18.20 2.84 -2.20
N ASP A 110 -19.27 3.07 -1.44
CA ASP A 110 -20.29 2.05 -1.17
C ASP A 110 -20.98 1.58 -2.45
N LEU A 111 -21.32 2.50 -3.35
CA LEU A 111 -21.92 2.16 -4.65
C LEU A 111 -20.97 1.37 -5.53
N ILE A 112 -19.68 1.76 -5.59
CA ILE A 112 -18.64 1.04 -6.35
C ILE A 112 -18.47 -0.37 -5.79
N VAL A 113 -18.35 -0.54 -4.48
CA VAL A 113 -18.22 -1.86 -3.85
C VAL A 113 -19.43 -2.74 -4.15
N LYS A 114 -20.63 -2.21 -4.06
CA LYS A 114 -21.88 -2.94 -4.40
C LYS A 114 -21.89 -3.37 -5.86
N PHE A 115 -21.46 -2.48 -6.76
CA PHE A 115 -21.35 -2.79 -8.18
C PHE A 115 -20.34 -3.91 -8.45
N LEU A 116 -19.13 -3.80 -7.94
CA LEU A 116 -18.06 -4.77 -8.11
C LEU A 116 -18.46 -6.15 -7.55
N LYS A 117 -19.13 -6.18 -6.40
CA LYS A 117 -19.69 -7.43 -5.84
C LYS A 117 -20.77 -8.05 -6.72
N LYS A 118 -21.62 -7.25 -7.39
CA LYS A 118 -22.57 -7.76 -8.40
C LYS A 118 -21.89 -8.34 -9.63
N CYS A 119 -20.68 -7.85 -9.94
CA CYS A 119 -19.82 -8.42 -10.98
C CYS A 119 -19.01 -9.64 -10.50
N GLU A 120 -19.40 -10.23 -9.35
CA GLU A 120 -18.78 -11.41 -8.74
C GLU A 120 -17.31 -11.21 -8.29
N LEU A 121 -16.83 -9.97 -8.21
CA LEU A 121 -15.52 -9.67 -7.65
C LEU A 121 -15.59 -9.79 -6.12
N LYS A 122 -14.80 -10.73 -5.57
CA LYS A 122 -14.83 -11.08 -4.14
C LYS A 122 -13.84 -10.22 -3.32
N ASP A 123 -12.67 -9.98 -3.87
CA ASP A 123 -11.57 -9.30 -3.17
C ASP A 123 -11.66 -7.79 -3.44
N VAL A 124 -12.56 -7.13 -2.71
CA VAL A 124 -12.76 -5.68 -2.79
C VAL A 124 -12.57 -5.08 -1.42
N SER A 125 -11.64 -4.15 -1.32
CA SER A 125 -11.37 -3.39 -0.08
C SER A 125 -11.51 -1.89 -0.31
N VAL A 126 -11.80 -1.16 0.77
CA VAL A 126 -11.85 0.30 0.76
C VAL A 126 -10.86 0.82 1.78
N LYS A 127 -10.05 1.79 1.38
CA LYS A 127 -9.06 2.44 2.23
C LYS A 127 -9.29 3.95 2.24
N PHE A 128 -9.20 4.55 3.41
CA PHE A 128 -9.13 5.99 3.55
C PHE A 128 -7.65 6.42 3.56
N SER A 129 -7.25 7.23 2.59
CA SER A 129 -5.85 7.67 2.47
C SER A 129 -5.40 8.66 3.55
N GLY A 130 -6.35 9.25 4.28
CA GLY A 130 -6.06 10.27 5.29
C GLY A 130 -5.80 11.65 4.71
N ASN A 131 -5.97 11.83 3.40
CA ASN A 131 -5.90 13.13 2.76
C ASN A 131 -7.26 13.80 2.70
N LYS A 132 -7.24 15.13 2.48
CA LYS A 132 -8.46 15.96 2.49
C LYS A 132 -9.34 15.69 1.29
#